data_0ba4e04b2bb9b2bccb8c2ebf296bc60c
#
_entry.id   0ba4e04b2bb9b2bccb8c2ebf296bc60c
#
_cell.length_a   1.000
_cell.length_b   1.000
_cell.length_c   1.000
_cell.angle_alpha   90.00
_cell.angle_beta   90.00
_cell.angle_gamma   90.00
#
_symmetry.space_group_name_H-M   'P 1'
#
loop_
_entity.id
_entity.type
_entity.pdbx_description
1 polymer ?
#
loop_
_entity_poly.entity_id
_entity_poly.type
_entity_poly.pdbx_seq_one_letter_code
_entity_poly.pdbx_strand_id
1 'polypeptide(L)'
;MFGAGMSFDLGEDVNALRDMVHRWAQERVKPLAAQVDASNAFPNELWPEMGELGLLGITVPEEYGGAGMGYLAHVIAVEEIARASASVSLSYGAHSNLCVNQIKLNGSDAQRQKYLPGLISGEHIGALAMSEASAGSDVVSMKLRAEKKNDRFVLNGNKYWITNGPDADTLVVYAKTDPEAGSKGITAFLIEKSMTGFSTSPHFDKLGMRGSNTAELIFDNVEVPFDNILGEEGRGVRVLMSGLDYERVVLAGIGTGIMAACLDEVMPYLAERQQFGKPIGSFQLMQGKIADMYTAMNSARAYVYEVAKACDRGDVTRQDAAACCLYASEQAMVQAHQAVQAMGGAGFLADAPVARLFRDAKLMEIGAGTSEIRRMLVGRELMSAVS
;
A
#
# COMPACT_ATOMS: atom_id res chain seq x y z
N MET A 1 24.43 7.68 -4.87
CA MET A 1 23.07 8.11 -5.20
C MET A 1 22.97 8.28 -6.70
N PHE A 2 22.06 7.56 -7.35
CA PHE A 2 21.79 7.74 -8.77
C PHE A 2 21.22 9.16 -8.93
N GLY A 3 22.10 10.11 -9.25
CA GLY A 3 21.77 11.53 -9.36
C GLY A 3 21.13 11.83 -10.70
N ALA A 4 20.15 12.69 -10.68
CA ALA A 4 19.52 13.32 -11.82
C ALA A 4 18.82 12.39 -12.82
N GLY A 5 17.80 11.71 -12.35
CA GLY A 5 16.69 11.33 -13.21
C GLY A 5 15.96 12.59 -13.72
N MET A 6 14.97 12.40 -14.58
CA MET A 6 14.10 13.47 -15.03
C MET A 6 13.51 14.20 -13.81
N SER A 7 13.68 15.52 -13.74
CA SER A 7 13.00 16.34 -12.74
C SER A 7 11.53 16.48 -13.13
N PHE A 8 10.64 15.98 -12.28
CA PHE A 8 9.20 16.24 -12.40
C PHE A 8 8.89 17.54 -11.66
N ASP A 9 8.03 18.37 -12.23
CA ASP A 9 7.51 19.54 -11.52
C ASP A 9 6.43 19.11 -10.53
N LEU A 10 6.85 18.95 -9.27
CA LEU A 10 5.98 18.50 -8.17
C LEU A 10 5.47 19.67 -7.31
N GLY A 11 5.96 20.89 -7.55
CA GLY A 11 5.76 22.02 -6.64
C GLY A 11 6.74 22.03 -5.46
N GLU A 12 6.90 23.19 -4.82
CA GLU A 12 7.90 23.41 -3.76
C GLU A 12 7.65 22.51 -2.54
N ASP A 13 6.42 22.48 -2.04
CA ASP A 13 6.04 21.72 -0.84
C ASP A 13 6.24 20.21 -1.02
N VAL A 14 5.82 19.64 -2.17
CA VAL A 14 5.98 18.21 -2.45
C VAL A 14 7.45 17.85 -2.67
N ASN A 15 8.25 18.75 -3.26
CA ASN A 15 9.71 18.55 -3.36
C ASN A 15 10.38 18.56 -1.98
N ALA A 16 10.00 19.49 -1.09
CA ALA A 16 10.51 19.54 0.27
C ALA A 16 10.13 18.28 1.07
N LEU A 17 8.87 17.83 0.93
CA LEU A 17 8.41 16.57 1.51
C LEU A 17 9.24 15.39 1.00
N ARG A 18 9.44 15.27 -0.32
CA ARG A 18 10.24 14.20 -0.91
C ARG A 18 11.65 14.16 -0.31
N ASP A 19 12.32 15.30 -0.23
CA ASP A 19 13.67 15.38 0.28
C ASP A 19 13.74 15.01 1.78
N MET A 20 12.74 15.40 2.56
CA MET A 20 12.60 15.03 3.97
C MET A 20 12.37 13.53 4.13
N VAL A 21 11.38 12.95 3.43
CA VAL A 21 11.06 11.52 3.49
C VAL A 21 12.22 10.68 2.98
N HIS A 22 12.85 11.07 1.87
CA HIS A 22 14.03 10.37 1.33
C HIS A 22 15.14 10.29 2.38
N ARG A 23 15.51 11.41 3.02
CA ARG A 23 16.56 11.45 4.04
C ARG A 23 16.22 10.53 5.22
N TRP A 24 15.03 10.68 5.79
CA TRP A 24 14.57 9.82 6.88
C TRP A 24 14.57 8.34 6.49
N ALA A 25 14.03 8.00 5.33
CA ALA A 25 13.96 6.62 4.87
C ALA A 25 15.36 6.00 4.66
N GLN A 26 16.33 6.75 4.09
CA GLN A 26 17.70 6.27 3.93
C GLN A 26 18.45 6.12 5.27
N GLU A 27 18.18 6.99 6.23
CA GLU A 27 18.85 6.99 7.54
C GLU A 27 18.22 6.02 8.54
N ARG A 28 16.89 5.88 8.53
CA ARG A 28 16.14 5.11 9.52
C ARG A 28 15.59 3.79 9.02
N VAL A 29 15.06 3.72 7.78
CA VAL A 29 14.37 2.55 7.24
C VAL A 29 15.33 1.62 6.50
N LYS A 30 16.18 2.15 5.60
CA LYS A 30 17.09 1.33 4.79
C LYS A 30 18.04 0.44 5.62
N PRO A 31 18.65 0.91 6.74
CA PRO A 31 19.51 0.07 7.55
C PRO A 31 18.78 -1.12 8.20
N LEU A 32 17.48 -1.02 8.45
CA LEU A 32 16.65 -2.06 9.05
C LEU A 32 16.16 -3.09 8.01
N ALA A 33 16.18 -2.77 6.72
CA ALA A 33 15.48 -3.53 5.69
C ALA A 33 15.87 -5.02 5.61
N ALA A 34 17.15 -5.36 5.81
CA ALA A 34 17.61 -6.75 5.82
C ALA A 34 17.10 -7.51 7.06
N GLN A 35 17.17 -6.88 8.24
CA GLN A 35 16.67 -7.46 9.49
C GLN A 35 15.16 -7.65 9.45
N VAL A 36 14.41 -6.67 8.94
CA VAL A 36 12.96 -6.70 8.75
C VAL A 36 12.54 -7.86 7.85
N ASP A 37 13.24 -8.07 6.74
CA ASP A 37 13.00 -9.22 5.86
C ASP A 37 13.29 -10.56 6.56
N ALA A 38 14.40 -10.66 7.27
CA ALA A 38 14.78 -11.87 7.98
C ALA A 38 13.83 -12.22 9.14
N SER A 39 13.44 -11.23 9.95
CA SER A 39 12.57 -11.43 11.11
C SER A 39 11.09 -11.60 10.78
N ASN A 40 10.67 -11.24 9.57
CA ASN A 40 9.25 -11.19 9.16
C ASN A 40 8.41 -10.34 10.13
N ALA A 41 8.95 -9.21 10.59
CA ALA A 41 8.31 -8.35 11.57
C ALA A 41 8.51 -6.86 11.25
N PHE A 42 7.48 -6.05 11.49
CA PHE A 42 7.53 -4.60 11.34
C PHE A 42 8.31 -3.97 12.51
N PRO A 43 9.20 -3.00 12.25
CA PRO A 43 9.91 -2.26 13.30
C PRO A 43 8.98 -1.18 13.89
N ASN A 44 8.33 -1.49 15.02
CA ASN A 44 7.25 -0.68 15.59
C ASN A 44 7.68 0.75 16.00
N GLU A 45 8.98 0.97 16.24
CA GLU A 45 9.54 2.29 16.51
C GLU A 45 9.36 3.28 15.34
N LEU A 46 9.10 2.80 14.13
CA LEU A 46 8.87 3.67 12.98
C LEU A 46 7.48 4.33 12.99
N TRP A 47 6.48 3.76 13.71
CA TRP A 47 5.14 4.36 13.74
C TRP A 47 5.12 5.76 14.33
N PRO A 48 5.63 6.01 15.56
CA PRO A 48 5.68 7.35 16.10
C PRO A 48 6.60 8.28 15.29
N GLU A 49 7.72 7.80 14.74
CA GLU A 49 8.58 8.62 13.86
C GLU A 49 7.81 9.12 12.61
N MET A 50 7.02 8.25 11.97
CA MET A 50 6.18 8.64 10.84
C MET A 50 5.07 9.61 11.25
N GLY A 51 4.53 9.47 12.47
CA GLY A 51 3.58 10.41 13.05
C GLY A 51 4.18 11.81 13.25
N GLU A 52 5.36 11.90 13.86
CA GLU A 52 6.10 13.15 14.07
C GLU A 52 6.42 13.87 12.75
N LEU A 53 6.66 13.12 11.69
CA LEU A 53 6.90 13.64 10.34
C LEU A 53 5.62 14.02 9.58
N GLY A 54 4.44 13.82 10.19
CA GLY A 54 3.13 14.10 9.57
C GLY A 54 2.71 13.13 8.46
N LEU A 55 3.43 12.02 8.29
CA LEU A 55 3.21 11.08 7.17
C LEU A 55 1.92 10.27 7.33
N LEU A 56 1.57 9.87 8.57
CA LEU A 56 0.42 9.01 8.83
C LEU A 56 -0.93 9.70 8.53
N GLY A 57 -0.98 11.02 8.66
CA GLY A 57 -2.14 11.86 8.35
C GLY A 57 -1.96 12.77 7.12
N ILE A 58 -1.11 12.39 6.17
CA ILE A 58 -0.67 13.27 5.07
C ILE A 58 -1.82 13.88 4.26
N THR A 59 -2.91 13.13 4.02
CA THR A 59 -4.08 13.60 3.28
C THR A 59 -5.23 14.06 4.19
N VAL A 60 -5.08 13.97 5.50
CA VAL A 60 -6.11 14.37 6.47
C VAL A 60 -6.08 15.88 6.66
N PRO A 61 -7.25 16.56 6.73
CA PRO A 61 -7.30 17.98 7.03
C PRO A 61 -6.65 18.35 8.36
N GLU A 62 -6.10 19.57 8.45
CA GLU A 62 -5.43 20.10 9.65
C GLU A 62 -6.36 20.14 10.87
N GLU A 63 -7.65 20.34 10.68
CA GLU A 63 -8.66 20.35 11.76
C GLU A 63 -8.73 19.04 12.55
N TYR A 64 -8.29 17.91 11.94
CA TYR A 64 -8.18 16.59 12.59
C TYR A 64 -6.71 16.23 12.92
N GLY A 65 -5.78 17.17 12.80
CA GLY A 65 -4.36 16.97 13.09
C GLY A 65 -3.53 16.42 11.92
N GLY A 66 -4.08 16.37 10.72
CA GLY A 66 -3.38 15.93 9.51
C GLY A 66 -2.51 17.02 8.89
N ALA A 67 -1.77 16.68 7.85
CA ALA A 67 -0.91 17.61 7.10
C ALA A 67 -1.64 18.39 6.00
N GLY A 68 -2.89 18.03 5.67
CA GLY A 68 -3.69 18.72 4.65
C GLY A 68 -3.12 18.64 3.22
N MET A 69 -2.13 17.77 2.98
CA MET A 69 -1.52 17.58 1.65
C MET A 69 -2.38 16.64 0.78
N GLY A 70 -2.05 16.55 -0.50
CA GLY A 70 -2.80 15.73 -1.44
C GLY A 70 -2.25 14.31 -1.63
N TYR A 71 -2.84 13.59 -2.59
CA TYR A 71 -2.44 12.23 -2.94
C TYR A 71 -1.12 12.19 -3.71
N LEU A 72 -0.73 13.25 -4.43
CA LEU A 72 0.62 13.33 -5.01
C LEU A 72 1.69 13.29 -3.91
N ALA A 73 1.49 14.05 -2.84
CA ALA A 73 2.37 14.03 -1.68
C ALA A 73 2.42 12.62 -1.05
N HIS A 74 1.27 11.96 -0.94
CA HIS A 74 1.18 10.59 -0.40
C HIS A 74 1.93 9.58 -1.28
N VAL A 75 1.75 9.63 -2.61
CA VAL A 75 2.49 8.79 -3.56
C VAL A 75 4.00 8.99 -3.42
N ILE A 76 4.46 10.22 -3.30
CA ILE A 76 5.89 10.55 -3.13
C ILE A 76 6.43 9.97 -1.81
N ALA A 77 5.68 10.10 -0.71
CA ALA A 77 6.07 9.51 0.57
C ALA A 77 6.17 7.98 0.47
N VAL A 78 5.16 7.33 -0.11
CA VAL A 78 5.15 5.87 -0.36
C VAL A 78 6.33 5.45 -1.22
N GLU A 79 6.65 6.18 -2.29
CA GLU A 79 7.77 5.88 -3.19
C GLU A 79 9.11 5.93 -2.46
N GLU A 80 9.39 7.01 -1.70
CA GLU A 80 10.69 7.16 -1.03
C GLU A 80 10.86 6.17 0.14
N ILE A 81 9.79 5.83 0.85
CA ILE A 81 9.82 4.76 1.86
C ILE A 81 10.05 3.40 1.18
N ALA A 82 9.37 3.11 0.06
CA ALA A 82 9.52 1.86 -0.68
C ALA A 82 10.92 1.69 -1.28
N ARG A 83 11.57 2.79 -1.68
CA ARG A 83 12.96 2.82 -2.14
C ARG A 83 13.94 2.36 -1.05
N ALA A 84 13.61 2.55 0.23
CA ALA A 84 14.36 2.04 1.37
C ALA A 84 13.93 0.63 1.78
N SER A 85 12.61 0.40 1.92
CA SER A 85 11.99 -0.88 2.24
C SER A 85 10.54 -0.93 1.74
N ALA A 86 10.28 -1.77 0.73
CA ALA A 86 8.94 -1.92 0.16
C ALA A 86 7.93 -2.47 1.18
N SER A 87 8.37 -3.36 2.09
CA SER A 87 7.49 -3.91 3.12
C SER A 87 7.06 -2.89 4.18
N VAL A 88 7.96 -1.98 4.58
CA VAL A 88 7.62 -0.86 5.47
C VAL A 88 6.64 0.08 4.78
N SER A 89 6.88 0.40 3.51
CA SER A 89 5.97 1.24 2.71
C SER A 89 4.59 0.62 2.54
N LEU A 90 4.49 -0.70 2.41
CA LEU A 90 3.20 -1.40 2.34
C LEU A 90 2.40 -1.23 3.64
N SER A 91 3.03 -1.41 4.79
CA SER A 91 2.38 -1.20 6.10
C SER A 91 1.97 0.25 6.30
N TYR A 92 2.85 1.21 5.92
CA TYR A 92 2.54 2.63 5.91
C TYR A 92 1.31 2.94 5.04
N GLY A 93 1.27 2.46 3.79
CA GLY A 93 0.15 2.69 2.89
C GLY A 93 -1.16 2.03 3.37
N ALA A 94 -1.09 0.84 3.96
CA ALA A 94 -2.26 0.18 4.54
C ALA A 94 -2.84 0.97 5.72
N HIS A 95 -1.98 1.56 6.54
CA HIS A 95 -2.41 2.43 7.63
C HIS A 95 -2.98 3.76 7.11
N SER A 96 -2.18 4.55 6.40
CA SER A 96 -2.48 5.94 6.04
C SER A 96 -3.51 6.07 4.91
N ASN A 97 -3.50 5.15 3.92
CA ASN A 97 -4.44 5.19 2.81
C ASN A 97 -5.66 4.29 3.04
N LEU A 98 -5.50 3.03 3.47
CA LEU A 98 -6.65 2.15 3.59
C LEU A 98 -7.49 2.45 4.83
N CYS A 99 -6.89 2.58 6.03
CA CYS A 99 -7.64 2.82 7.25
C CYS A 99 -7.96 4.32 7.44
N VAL A 100 -6.93 5.15 7.56
CA VAL A 100 -7.08 6.58 7.83
C VAL A 100 -7.92 7.28 6.76
N ASN A 101 -7.64 7.04 5.48
CA ASN A 101 -8.37 7.66 4.39
C ASN A 101 -9.84 7.22 4.34
N GLN A 102 -10.16 5.96 4.64
CA GLN A 102 -11.56 5.50 4.71
C GLN A 102 -12.33 6.19 5.84
N ILE A 103 -11.71 6.35 7.01
CA ILE A 103 -12.32 7.09 8.14
C ILE A 103 -12.49 8.56 7.77
N LYS A 104 -11.48 9.17 7.14
CA LYS A 104 -11.54 10.56 6.64
C LYS A 104 -12.72 10.76 5.69
N LEU A 105 -12.88 9.87 4.69
CA LEU A 105 -13.87 10.00 3.63
C LEU A 105 -15.31 9.70 4.10
N ASN A 106 -15.49 8.71 4.96
CA ASN A 106 -16.80 8.12 5.26
C ASN A 106 -17.22 8.23 6.72
N GLY A 107 -16.32 8.62 7.62
CA GLY A 107 -16.62 8.73 9.04
C GLY A 107 -17.53 9.92 9.35
N SER A 108 -18.33 9.81 10.40
CA SER A 108 -18.99 10.96 11.03
C SER A 108 -17.94 11.85 11.70
N ASP A 109 -18.30 13.10 12.04
CA ASP A 109 -17.38 13.99 12.75
C ASP A 109 -16.94 13.39 14.10
N ALA A 110 -17.86 12.73 14.82
CA ALA A 110 -17.53 12.04 16.05
C ALA A 110 -16.52 10.89 15.84
N GLN A 111 -16.67 10.13 14.75
CA GLN A 111 -15.73 9.06 14.42
C GLN A 111 -14.37 9.63 14.00
N ARG A 112 -14.32 10.70 13.19
CA ARG A 112 -13.06 11.36 12.83
C ARG A 112 -12.35 11.89 14.05
N GLN A 113 -13.04 12.58 14.95
CA GLN A 113 -12.49 13.11 16.21
C GLN A 113 -12.00 11.99 17.15
N LYS A 114 -12.67 10.84 17.18
CA LYS A 114 -12.30 9.71 18.03
C LYS A 114 -11.07 8.96 17.52
N TYR A 115 -11.00 8.67 16.21
CA TYR A 115 -10.03 7.71 15.69
C TYR A 115 -8.82 8.37 15.02
N LEU A 116 -9.00 9.49 14.31
CA LEU A 116 -7.92 10.07 13.51
C LEU A 116 -6.72 10.55 14.36
N PRO A 117 -6.88 11.23 15.50
CA PRO A 117 -5.71 11.73 16.25
C PRO A 117 -4.73 10.62 16.66
N GLY A 118 -5.20 9.51 17.20
CA GLY A 118 -4.35 8.38 17.60
C GLY A 118 -3.69 7.68 16.41
N LEU A 119 -4.42 7.58 15.27
CA LEU A 119 -3.88 7.03 14.04
C LEU A 119 -2.82 7.94 13.40
N ILE A 120 -3.04 9.25 13.41
CA ILE A 120 -2.12 10.23 12.81
C ILE A 120 -0.83 10.37 13.62
N SER A 121 -0.90 10.26 14.96
CA SER A 121 0.28 10.30 15.82
C SER A 121 1.12 9.02 15.75
N GLY A 122 0.57 7.91 15.25
CA GLY A 122 1.20 6.59 15.29
C GLY A 122 1.10 5.89 16.64
N GLU A 123 0.34 6.44 17.60
CA GLU A 123 0.00 5.76 18.86
C GLU A 123 -0.92 4.56 18.60
N HIS A 124 -1.83 4.70 17.63
CA HIS A 124 -2.70 3.63 17.17
C HIS A 124 -2.33 3.23 15.73
N ILE A 125 -2.37 1.93 15.46
CA ILE A 125 -2.13 1.35 14.14
C ILE A 125 -3.46 1.05 13.48
N GLY A 126 -3.55 1.36 12.17
CA GLY A 126 -4.74 1.14 11.36
C GLY A 126 -4.58 0.00 10.36
N ALA A 127 -5.68 -0.74 10.12
CA ALA A 127 -5.80 -1.75 9.09
C ALA A 127 -7.15 -1.68 8.37
N LEU A 128 -7.23 -2.31 7.18
CA LEU A 128 -8.50 -2.53 6.48
C LEU A 128 -8.66 -4.02 6.17
N ALA A 129 -9.83 -4.57 6.51
CA ALA A 129 -10.12 -5.99 6.39
C ALA A 129 -11.31 -6.23 5.45
N MET A 130 -11.00 -6.55 4.20
CA MET A 130 -11.96 -6.82 3.14
C MET A 130 -11.96 -8.30 2.75
N SER A 131 -10.78 -8.83 2.45
CA SER A 131 -10.59 -10.16 1.85
C SER A 131 -10.86 -11.30 2.84
N GLU A 132 -11.30 -12.42 2.29
CA GLU A 132 -11.44 -13.71 2.98
C GLU A 132 -10.74 -14.80 2.16
N ALA A 133 -10.41 -15.94 2.77
CA ALA A 133 -9.76 -17.06 2.06
C ALA A 133 -10.56 -17.53 0.83
N SER A 134 -11.90 -17.38 0.85
CA SER A 134 -12.80 -17.73 -0.25
C SER A 134 -13.27 -16.54 -1.09
N ALA A 135 -12.89 -15.29 -0.74
CA ALA A 135 -13.37 -14.06 -1.38
C ALA A 135 -12.24 -13.01 -1.47
N GLY A 136 -11.36 -13.16 -2.46
CA GLY A 136 -10.29 -12.22 -2.76
C GLY A 136 -10.71 -11.25 -3.86
N SER A 137 -10.58 -11.64 -5.14
CA SER A 137 -11.01 -10.80 -6.27
C SER A 137 -12.52 -10.54 -6.31
N ASP A 138 -13.33 -11.51 -5.91
CA ASP A 138 -14.76 -11.37 -5.71
C ASP A 138 -15.09 -11.06 -4.25
N VAL A 139 -14.76 -9.84 -3.81
CA VAL A 139 -14.95 -9.41 -2.41
C VAL A 139 -16.42 -9.33 -2.01
N VAL A 140 -17.35 -9.20 -2.95
CA VAL A 140 -18.79 -9.16 -2.66
C VAL A 140 -19.30 -10.52 -2.19
N SER A 141 -18.60 -11.61 -2.53
CA SER A 141 -18.89 -12.97 -2.07
C SER A 141 -18.39 -13.27 -0.66
N MET A 142 -17.94 -12.27 0.11
CA MET A 142 -17.52 -12.42 1.50
C MET A 142 -18.60 -13.08 2.38
N LYS A 143 -18.17 -13.77 3.43
CA LYS A 143 -19.05 -14.57 4.32
C LYS A 143 -19.07 -14.09 5.76
N LEU A 144 -18.14 -13.22 6.19
CA LEU A 144 -18.17 -12.63 7.54
C LEU A 144 -19.56 -12.02 7.76
N ARG A 145 -20.29 -12.50 8.75
CA ARG A 145 -21.66 -12.07 9.08
C ARG A 145 -21.64 -11.04 10.19
N ALA A 146 -22.52 -10.05 10.07
CA ALA A 146 -22.88 -9.12 11.13
C ALA A 146 -24.39 -9.22 11.38
N GLU A 147 -24.77 -9.91 12.44
CA GLU A 147 -26.17 -10.10 12.82
C GLU A 147 -26.63 -8.96 13.72
N LYS A 148 -27.75 -8.31 13.35
CA LYS A 148 -28.31 -7.20 14.13
C LYS A 148 -29.00 -7.72 15.37
N LYS A 149 -28.59 -7.27 16.57
CA LYS A 149 -29.18 -7.63 17.85
C LYS A 149 -29.39 -6.37 18.71
N ASN A 150 -30.64 -6.05 19.02
CA ASN A 150 -31.00 -4.90 19.86
C ASN A 150 -30.33 -3.57 19.34
N ASP A 151 -29.27 -3.12 20.03
CA ASP A 151 -28.55 -1.87 19.84
C ASP A 151 -27.15 -2.04 19.20
N ARG A 152 -26.84 -3.25 18.70
CA ARG A 152 -25.51 -3.60 18.18
C ARG A 152 -25.57 -4.63 17.06
N PHE A 153 -24.43 -4.84 16.40
CA PHE A 153 -24.21 -6.01 15.56
C PHE A 153 -23.32 -7.03 16.29
N VAL A 154 -23.51 -8.31 15.97
CA VAL A 154 -22.63 -9.39 16.42
C VAL A 154 -21.93 -9.98 15.19
N LEU A 155 -20.61 -9.86 15.13
CA LEU A 155 -19.79 -10.32 14.02
C LEU A 155 -19.28 -11.73 14.28
N ASN A 156 -19.41 -12.61 13.25
CA ASN A 156 -18.91 -13.98 13.27
C ASN A 156 -18.30 -14.35 11.92
N GLY A 157 -17.07 -14.87 11.94
CA GLY A 157 -16.31 -15.32 10.77
C GLY A 157 -14.88 -14.80 10.77
N ASN A 158 -14.23 -14.77 9.60
CA ASN A 158 -12.81 -14.50 9.49
C ASN A 158 -12.52 -13.54 8.33
N LYS A 159 -11.40 -12.81 8.44
CA LYS A 159 -10.77 -12.07 7.32
C LYS A 159 -9.36 -12.60 7.12
N TYR A 160 -8.85 -12.58 5.89
CA TYR A 160 -7.59 -13.23 5.53
C TYR A 160 -6.66 -12.30 4.77
N TRP A 161 -5.34 -12.46 4.96
CA TRP A 161 -4.27 -11.64 4.38
C TRP A 161 -4.33 -10.16 4.77
N ILE A 162 -4.67 -9.87 6.02
CA ILE A 162 -4.86 -8.48 6.45
C ILE A 162 -3.53 -7.88 6.91
N THR A 163 -3.03 -6.93 6.11
CA THR A 163 -1.85 -6.11 6.41
C THR A 163 -2.09 -5.27 7.65
N ASN A 164 -1.13 -5.20 8.54
CA ASN A 164 -1.18 -4.59 9.87
C ASN A 164 -2.21 -5.25 10.81
N GLY A 165 -2.96 -6.26 10.37
CA GLY A 165 -4.02 -6.88 11.15
C GLY A 165 -3.63 -7.29 12.57
N PRO A 166 -2.46 -7.94 12.79
CA PRO A 166 -2.02 -8.34 14.13
C PRO A 166 -1.73 -7.16 15.07
N ASP A 167 -1.32 -6.03 14.52
CA ASP A 167 -0.86 -4.87 15.27
C ASP A 167 -1.94 -3.80 15.42
N ALA A 168 -2.94 -3.81 14.53
CA ALA A 168 -3.92 -2.75 14.40
C ALA A 168 -4.79 -2.56 15.65
N ASP A 169 -4.87 -1.32 16.13
CA ASP A 169 -5.75 -0.89 17.20
C ASP A 169 -7.14 -0.52 16.68
N THR A 170 -7.20 -0.04 15.43
CA THR A 170 -8.44 0.34 14.73
C THR A 170 -8.47 -0.29 13.34
N LEU A 171 -9.56 -0.97 13.01
CA LEU A 171 -9.74 -1.66 11.74
C LEU A 171 -11.02 -1.22 11.02
N VAL A 172 -10.93 -0.96 9.73
CA VAL A 172 -12.11 -0.85 8.85
C VAL A 172 -12.45 -2.26 8.34
N VAL A 173 -13.58 -2.81 8.76
CA VAL A 173 -13.97 -4.19 8.46
C VAL A 173 -15.28 -4.21 7.69
N TYR A 174 -15.35 -4.99 6.61
CA TYR A 174 -16.56 -5.18 5.81
C TYR A 174 -17.20 -6.52 6.12
N ALA A 175 -18.50 -6.52 6.46
CA ALA A 175 -19.26 -7.73 6.80
C ALA A 175 -20.66 -7.73 6.19
N LYS A 176 -21.26 -8.90 6.03
CA LYS A 176 -22.64 -9.06 5.54
C LYS A 176 -23.64 -8.86 6.67
N THR A 177 -24.43 -7.80 6.57
CA THR A 177 -25.61 -7.53 7.40
C THR A 177 -26.86 -8.13 6.82
N ASP A 178 -26.94 -8.29 5.49
CA ASP A 178 -28.00 -9.01 4.78
C ASP A 178 -27.37 -9.93 3.69
N PRO A 179 -27.30 -11.25 3.92
CA PRO A 179 -26.72 -12.19 2.97
C PRO A 179 -27.43 -12.26 1.62
N GLU A 180 -28.74 -11.97 1.58
CA GLU A 180 -29.56 -12.11 0.36
C GLU A 180 -29.53 -10.84 -0.52
N ALA A 181 -29.12 -9.71 0.04
CA ALA A 181 -29.11 -8.42 -0.68
C ALA A 181 -27.86 -8.18 -1.54
N GLY A 182 -26.98 -9.19 -1.74
CA GLY A 182 -25.78 -9.09 -2.57
C GLY A 182 -24.85 -7.96 -2.10
N SER A 183 -24.50 -7.03 -3.00
CA SER A 183 -23.64 -5.88 -2.68
C SER A 183 -24.30 -4.85 -1.73
N LYS A 184 -25.61 -4.79 -1.70
CA LYS A 184 -26.38 -3.91 -0.80
C LYS A 184 -26.54 -4.48 0.61
N GLY A 185 -26.13 -5.73 0.81
CA GLY A 185 -26.12 -6.39 2.12
C GLY A 185 -24.79 -6.31 2.86
N ILE A 186 -23.84 -5.49 2.41
CA ILE A 186 -22.53 -5.32 3.04
C ILE A 186 -22.48 -3.98 3.76
N THR A 187 -21.98 -4.00 5.00
CA THR A 187 -21.77 -2.82 5.85
C THR A 187 -20.31 -2.71 6.24
N ALA A 188 -19.79 -1.51 6.35
CA ALA A 188 -18.45 -1.24 6.87
C ALA A 188 -18.53 -0.89 8.36
N PHE A 189 -17.59 -1.41 9.15
CA PHE A 189 -17.53 -1.23 10.60
C PHE A 189 -16.15 -0.75 11.03
N LEU A 190 -16.11 0.06 12.09
CA LEU A 190 -14.89 0.38 12.83
C LEU A 190 -14.77 -0.61 13.99
N ILE A 191 -13.77 -1.48 13.91
CA ILE A 191 -13.47 -2.48 14.94
C ILE A 191 -12.28 -2.01 15.76
N GLU A 192 -12.37 -2.14 17.07
CA GLU A 192 -11.28 -1.85 17.99
C GLU A 192 -10.67 -3.16 18.49
N LYS A 193 -9.36 -3.23 18.60
CA LYS A 193 -8.61 -4.41 19.07
C LYS A 193 -9.09 -4.92 20.43
N SER A 194 -9.58 -4.02 21.27
CA SER A 194 -10.10 -4.31 22.61
C SER A 194 -11.46 -4.99 22.64
N MET A 195 -12.18 -5.08 21.50
CA MET A 195 -13.51 -5.70 21.47
C MET A 195 -13.42 -7.21 21.79
N THR A 196 -14.20 -7.64 22.76
CA THR A 196 -14.24 -9.07 23.19
C THR A 196 -14.64 -9.97 22.02
N GLY A 197 -13.92 -11.08 21.85
CA GLY A 197 -14.13 -12.03 20.76
C GLY A 197 -13.34 -11.74 19.49
N PHE A 198 -12.66 -10.59 19.40
CA PHE A 198 -11.72 -10.30 18.32
C PHE A 198 -10.33 -10.87 18.66
N SER A 199 -9.73 -11.56 17.69
CA SER A 199 -8.36 -12.08 17.81
C SER A 199 -7.70 -12.23 16.44
N THR A 200 -6.39 -12.52 16.43
CA THR A 200 -5.62 -12.71 15.21
C THR A 200 -4.81 -14.00 15.25
N SER A 201 -4.53 -14.59 14.09
CA SER A 201 -3.56 -15.68 13.98
C SER A 201 -2.12 -15.14 14.17
N PRO A 202 -1.12 -16.02 14.34
CA PRO A 202 0.27 -15.65 14.14
C PRO A 202 0.51 -15.06 12.74
N HIS A 203 1.58 -14.28 12.58
CA HIS A 203 1.98 -13.71 11.29
C HIS A 203 2.21 -14.79 10.22
N PHE A 204 1.75 -14.56 9.01
CA PHE A 204 2.02 -15.43 7.89
C PHE A 204 3.49 -15.34 7.47
N ASP A 205 4.09 -16.48 7.18
CA ASP A 205 5.39 -16.55 6.51
C ASP A 205 5.20 -16.34 4.99
N LYS A 206 5.69 -15.21 4.48
CA LYS A 206 5.40 -14.75 3.12
C LYS A 206 6.63 -14.83 2.22
N LEU A 207 6.41 -14.90 0.91
CA LEU A 207 7.45 -14.85 -0.11
C LEU A 207 8.27 -13.55 -0.05
N GLY A 208 7.60 -12.41 0.05
CA GLY A 208 8.14 -11.05 0.13
C GLY A 208 7.27 -10.18 1.03
N MET A 209 7.56 -8.87 1.06
CA MET A 209 6.89 -7.92 1.97
C MET A 209 6.87 -8.43 3.41
N ARG A 210 7.96 -9.07 3.82
CA ARG A 210 8.03 -9.81 5.08
C ARG A 210 7.91 -8.91 6.30
N GLY A 211 8.43 -7.70 6.24
CA GLY A 211 8.25 -6.69 7.30
C GLY A 211 6.86 -6.07 7.39
N SER A 212 5.92 -6.47 6.55
CA SER A 212 4.52 -6.06 6.65
C SER A 212 3.75 -7.15 7.39
N ASN A 213 3.48 -6.95 8.69
CA ASN A 213 2.78 -7.93 9.52
C ASN A 213 1.39 -8.24 8.95
N THR A 214 1.15 -9.50 8.59
CA THR A 214 -0.05 -9.92 7.88
C THR A 214 -0.58 -11.19 8.52
N ALA A 215 -1.88 -11.23 8.83
CA ALA A 215 -2.49 -12.38 9.50
C ALA A 215 -3.95 -12.59 9.09
N GLU A 216 -4.53 -13.65 9.61
CA GLU A 216 -5.98 -13.86 9.67
C GLU A 216 -6.54 -13.10 10.85
N LEU A 217 -7.72 -12.48 10.66
CA LEU A 217 -8.53 -11.91 11.74
C LEU A 217 -9.71 -12.83 12.04
N ILE A 218 -9.97 -13.05 13.30
CA ILE A 218 -11.00 -13.98 13.82
C ILE A 218 -12.02 -13.19 14.61
N PHE A 219 -13.28 -13.35 14.26
CA PHE A 219 -14.42 -12.72 14.92
C PHE A 219 -15.30 -13.83 15.50
N ASP A 220 -15.31 -13.94 16.82
CA ASP A 220 -16.15 -14.90 17.57
C ASP A 220 -17.10 -14.13 18.49
N ASN A 221 -18.32 -13.90 18.00
CA ASN A 221 -19.36 -13.13 18.69
C ASN A 221 -18.88 -11.71 19.07
N VAL A 222 -18.16 -11.03 18.19
CA VAL A 222 -17.69 -9.65 18.43
C VAL A 222 -18.89 -8.70 18.41
N GLU A 223 -19.16 -8.07 19.53
CA GLU A 223 -20.24 -7.08 19.66
C GLU A 223 -19.77 -5.70 19.22
N VAL A 224 -20.45 -5.13 18.21
CA VAL A 224 -20.12 -3.85 17.61
C VAL A 224 -21.29 -2.88 17.72
N PRO A 225 -21.16 -1.77 18.46
CA PRO A 225 -22.20 -0.75 18.58
C PRO A 225 -22.58 -0.14 17.22
N PHE A 226 -23.80 0.35 17.07
CA PHE A 226 -24.25 1.02 15.84
C PHE A 226 -23.43 2.27 15.52
N ASP A 227 -22.90 2.96 16.52
CA ASP A 227 -22.02 4.12 16.35
C ASP A 227 -20.69 3.78 15.66
N ASN A 228 -20.35 2.50 15.57
CA ASN A 228 -19.16 2.01 14.85
C ASN A 228 -19.46 1.61 13.39
N ILE A 229 -20.67 1.83 12.87
CA ILE A 229 -20.92 1.73 11.43
C ILE A 229 -20.19 2.86 10.74
N LEU A 230 -19.33 2.53 9.78
CA LEU A 230 -18.65 3.50 8.93
C LEU A 230 -19.51 3.80 7.69
N GLY A 231 -20.02 5.01 7.59
CA GLY A 231 -21.04 5.38 6.60
C GLY A 231 -22.44 4.92 7.00
N GLU A 232 -23.11 4.14 6.16
CA GLU A 232 -24.50 3.71 6.34
C GLU A 232 -24.62 2.16 6.28
N GLU A 233 -25.59 1.60 7.02
CA GLU A 233 -25.93 0.17 6.94
C GLU A 233 -26.31 -0.21 5.51
N GLY A 234 -25.76 -1.32 4.99
CA GLY A 234 -26.00 -1.81 3.64
C GLY A 234 -25.27 -1.01 2.53
N ARG A 235 -24.45 -0.02 2.90
CA ARG A 235 -23.67 0.82 1.96
C ARG A 235 -22.15 0.56 2.02
N GLY A 236 -21.72 -0.55 2.62
CA GLY A 236 -20.29 -0.86 2.76
C GLY A 236 -19.54 -0.94 1.43
N VAL A 237 -20.18 -1.42 0.35
CA VAL A 237 -19.54 -1.41 -0.98
C VAL A 237 -19.30 0.02 -1.48
N ARG A 238 -20.18 0.98 -1.18
CA ARG A 238 -19.96 2.39 -1.52
C ARG A 238 -18.76 2.96 -0.74
N VAL A 239 -18.67 2.65 0.56
CA VAL A 239 -17.51 3.01 1.40
C VAL A 239 -16.24 2.43 0.79
N LEU A 240 -16.22 1.14 0.46
CA LEU A 240 -15.08 0.47 -0.16
C LEU A 240 -14.65 1.17 -1.47
N MET A 241 -15.61 1.37 -2.39
CA MET A 241 -15.32 1.94 -3.71
C MET A 241 -14.84 3.39 -3.64
N SER A 242 -15.25 4.18 -2.64
CA SER A 242 -14.78 5.56 -2.46
C SER A 242 -13.29 5.68 -2.19
N GLY A 243 -12.66 4.63 -1.66
CA GLY A 243 -11.22 4.60 -1.37
C GLY A 243 -10.36 3.83 -2.36
N LEU A 244 -10.96 2.88 -3.12
CA LEU A 244 -10.19 1.94 -3.94
C LEU A 244 -9.39 2.59 -5.07
N ASP A 245 -9.89 3.66 -5.68
CA ASP A 245 -9.17 4.32 -6.76
C ASP A 245 -7.97 5.09 -6.21
N TYR A 246 -8.12 5.75 -5.06
CA TYR A 246 -6.99 6.36 -4.33
C TYR A 246 -5.97 5.32 -3.87
N GLU A 247 -6.44 4.17 -3.36
CA GLU A 247 -5.58 3.05 -2.96
C GLU A 247 -4.67 2.60 -4.11
N ARG A 248 -5.23 2.39 -5.29
CA ARG A 248 -4.47 1.95 -6.47
C ARG A 248 -3.37 2.94 -6.84
N VAL A 249 -3.70 4.23 -6.83
CA VAL A 249 -2.74 5.29 -7.17
C VAL A 249 -1.62 5.38 -6.13
N VAL A 250 -1.96 5.36 -4.84
CA VAL A 250 -0.96 5.40 -3.76
C VAL A 250 -0.09 4.16 -3.76
N LEU A 251 -0.69 2.97 -3.95
CA LEU A 251 0.04 1.70 -4.02
C LEU A 251 1.02 1.66 -5.22
N ALA A 252 0.68 2.32 -6.35
CA ALA A 252 1.57 2.42 -7.50
C ALA A 252 2.92 3.07 -7.15
N GLY A 253 2.96 3.94 -6.14
CA GLY A 253 4.18 4.53 -5.58
C GLY A 253 5.16 3.49 -5.00
N ILE A 254 4.66 2.35 -4.47
CA ILE A 254 5.55 1.26 -4.05
C ILE A 254 6.29 0.68 -5.26
N GLY A 255 5.58 0.50 -6.38
CA GLY A 255 6.18 0.00 -7.62
C GLY A 255 7.29 0.90 -8.15
N THR A 256 7.06 2.23 -8.18
CA THR A 256 8.08 3.21 -8.59
C THR A 256 9.27 3.24 -7.63
N GLY A 257 9.03 3.10 -6.33
CA GLY A 257 10.07 3.01 -5.30
C GLY A 257 10.94 1.76 -5.44
N ILE A 258 10.34 0.58 -5.72
CA ILE A 258 11.08 -0.67 -5.99
C ILE A 258 11.98 -0.50 -7.22
N MET A 259 11.46 0.09 -8.32
CA MET A 259 12.26 0.34 -9.52
C MET A 259 13.45 1.27 -9.25
N ALA A 260 13.24 2.32 -8.45
CA ALA A 260 14.32 3.23 -8.03
C ALA A 260 15.35 2.50 -7.16
N ALA A 261 14.93 1.69 -6.19
CA ALA A 261 15.80 0.88 -5.35
C ALA A 261 16.64 -0.10 -6.18
N CYS A 262 16.06 -0.73 -7.20
CA CYS A 262 16.78 -1.62 -8.11
C CYS A 262 17.94 -0.89 -8.82
N LEU A 263 17.71 0.34 -9.31
CA LEU A 263 18.75 1.15 -9.93
C LEU A 263 19.82 1.58 -8.91
N ASP A 264 19.42 1.95 -7.69
CA ASP A 264 20.38 2.31 -6.62
C ASP A 264 21.35 1.18 -6.27
N GLU A 265 20.88 -0.08 -6.30
CA GLU A 265 21.72 -1.25 -6.02
C GLU A 265 22.55 -1.70 -7.25
N VAL A 266 21.96 -1.67 -8.45
CA VAL A 266 22.60 -2.18 -9.66
C VAL A 266 23.70 -1.25 -10.17
N MET A 267 23.47 0.07 -10.19
CA MET A 267 24.39 1.02 -10.80
C MET A 267 25.80 1.03 -10.19
N PRO A 268 25.96 1.11 -8.84
CA PRO A 268 27.28 1.02 -8.21
C PRO A 268 27.95 -0.32 -8.48
N TYR A 269 27.20 -1.43 -8.36
CA TYR A 269 27.73 -2.76 -8.60
C TYR A 269 28.29 -2.91 -10.02
N LEU A 270 27.58 -2.45 -11.05
CA LEU A 270 28.04 -2.51 -12.44
C LEU A 270 29.27 -1.63 -12.72
N ALA A 271 29.43 -0.54 -11.96
CA ALA A 271 30.59 0.33 -12.07
C ALA A 271 31.84 -0.27 -11.42
N GLU A 272 31.68 -1.06 -10.34
CA GLU A 272 32.79 -1.62 -9.57
C GLU A 272 33.17 -3.03 -10.01
N ARG A 273 32.19 -3.90 -10.30
CA ARG A 273 32.42 -5.30 -10.66
C ARG A 273 33.13 -5.43 -12.00
N GLN A 274 34.26 -6.09 -12.02
CA GLN A 274 35.05 -6.32 -13.22
C GLN A 274 34.94 -7.75 -13.75
N GLN A 275 34.82 -7.87 -15.06
CA GLN A 275 35.00 -9.12 -15.82
C GLN A 275 35.62 -8.78 -17.18
N PHE A 276 36.38 -9.72 -17.75
CA PHE A 276 37.11 -9.50 -19.01
C PHE A 276 38.00 -8.25 -18.97
N GLY A 277 38.59 -7.94 -17.79
CA GLY A 277 39.54 -6.85 -17.59
C GLY A 277 38.93 -5.43 -17.50
N LYS A 278 37.60 -5.30 -17.37
CA LYS A 278 36.93 -4.00 -17.25
C LYS A 278 35.63 -4.05 -16.47
N PRO A 279 35.10 -2.93 -15.96
CA PRO A 279 33.81 -2.88 -15.31
C PRO A 279 32.70 -3.45 -16.19
N ILE A 280 31.81 -4.27 -15.59
CA ILE A 280 30.75 -4.93 -16.38
C ILE A 280 29.72 -3.92 -16.95
N GLY A 281 29.55 -2.76 -16.32
CA GLY A 281 28.74 -1.66 -16.86
C GLY A 281 29.24 -1.05 -18.16
N SER A 282 30.48 -1.35 -18.58
CA SER A 282 31.01 -0.94 -19.89
C SER A 282 30.55 -1.80 -21.07
N PHE A 283 29.88 -2.94 -20.79
CA PHE A 283 29.37 -3.80 -21.86
C PHE A 283 28.00 -3.32 -22.34
N GLN A 284 27.80 -3.30 -23.66
CA GLN A 284 26.58 -2.75 -24.28
C GLN A 284 25.29 -3.46 -23.81
N LEU A 285 25.32 -4.79 -23.58
CA LEU A 285 24.17 -5.52 -23.07
C LEU A 285 23.78 -5.10 -21.64
N MET A 286 24.74 -4.69 -20.81
CA MET A 286 24.46 -4.16 -19.48
C MET A 286 23.95 -2.72 -19.55
N GLN A 287 24.52 -1.89 -20.45
CA GLN A 287 24.03 -0.54 -20.71
C GLN A 287 22.57 -0.56 -21.21
N GLY A 288 22.25 -1.52 -22.10
CA GLY A 288 20.88 -1.75 -22.56
C GLY A 288 19.91 -2.03 -21.39
N LYS A 289 20.29 -2.94 -20.46
CA LYS A 289 19.48 -3.23 -19.26
C LYS A 289 19.21 -1.98 -18.42
N ILE A 290 20.24 -1.17 -18.15
CA ILE A 290 20.09 0.07 -17.38
C ILE A 290 19.19 1.06 -18.12
N ALA A 291 19.32 1.18 -19.44
CA ALA A 291 18.46 2.06 -20.24
C ALA A 291 17.00 1.64 -20.14
N ASP A 292 16.70 0.34 -20.22
CA ASP A 292 15.34 -0.19 -20.06
C ASP A 292 14.79 0.06 -18.64
N MET A 293 15.61 -0.20 -17.60
CA MET A 293 15.23 0.04 -16.20
C MET A 293 14.91 1.53 -15.95
N TYR A 294 15.78 2.42 -16.42
CA TYR A 294 15.59 3.86 -16.30
C TYR A 294 14.33 4.35 -17.01
N THR A 295 14.13 3.89 -18.25
CA THR A 295 12.99 4.28 -19.08
C THR A 295 11.67 3.83 -18.44
N ALA A 296 11.60 2.57 -17.98
CA ALA A 296 10.42 2.02 -17.34
C ALA A 296 10.06 2.78 -16.05
N MET A 297 11.05 3.08 -15.21
CA MET A 297 10.85 3.84 -13.96
C MET A 297 10.28 5.23 -14.24
N ASN A 298 10.88 5.99 -15.17
CA ASN A 298 10.42 7.35 -15.45
C ASN A 298 9.04 7.36 -16.16
N SER A 299 8.76 6.38 -17.01
CA SER A 299 7.44 6.23 -17.63
C SER A 299 6.37 5.94 -16.58
N ALA A 300 6.68 5.05 -15.60
CA ALA A 300 5.77 4.76 -14.50
C ALA A 300 5.54 5.99 -13.61
N ARG A 301 6.61 6.70 -13.23
CA ARG A 301 6.51 7.95 -12.46
C ARG A 301 5.65 8.99 -13.15
N ALA A 302 5.90 9.26 -14.44
CA ALA A 302 5.13 10.23 -15.21
C ALA A 302 3.63 9.92 -15.15
N TYR A 303 3.25 8.65 -15.35
CA TYR A 303 1.85 8.24 -15.32
C TYR A 303 1.28 8.30 -13.90
N VAL A 304 1.95 7.71 -12.92
CA VAL A 304 1.48 7.67 -11.52
C VAL A 304 1.31 9.08 -10.95
N TYR A 305 2.26 9.98 -11.19
CA TYR A 305 2.20 11.35 -10.67
C TYR A 305 1.07 12.16 -11.31
N GLU A 306 0.83 12.01 -12.61
CA GLU A 306 -0.30 12.69 -13.27
C GLU A 306 -1.66 12.17 -12.76
N VAL A 307 -1.78 10.86 -12.54
CA VAL A 307 -3.01 10.29 -11.95
C VAL A 307 -3.16 10.72 -10.48
N ALA A 308 -2.06 10.85 -9.73
CA ALA A 308 -2.10 11.37 -8.36
C ALA A 308 -2.55 12.84 -8.30
N LYS A 309 -2.07 13.68 -9.25
CA LYS A 309 -2.57 15.06 -9.41
C LYS A 309 -4.07 15.09 -9.78
N ALA A 310 -4.56 14.13 -10.56
CA ALA A 310 -5.99 13.99 -10.85
C ALA A 310 -6.77 13.62 -9.59
N CYS A 311 -6.20 12.79 -8.69
CA CYS A 311 -6.81 12.54 -7.38
C CYS A 311 -6.96 13.85 -6.58
N ASP A 312 -5.94 14.71 -6.59
CA ASP A 312 -5.95 15.98 -5.86
C ASP A 312 -6.99 16.96 -6.41
N ARG A 313 -7.24 16.95 -7.71
CA ARG A 313 -8.29 17.75 -8.35
C ARG A 313 -9.70 17.15 -8.21
N GLY A 314 -9.82 15.89 -7.77
CA GLY A 314 -11.08 15.17 -7.68
C GLY A 314 -11.63 14.68 -9.03
N ASP A 315 -10.78 14.59 -10.06
CA ASP A 315 -11.15 14.17 -11.42
C ASP A 315 -10.51 12.82 -11.85
N VAL A 316 -9.96 12.06 -10.89
CA VAL A 316 -9.41 10.74 -11.15
C VAL A 316 -10.47 9.80 -11.69
N THR A 317 -10.14 9.10 -12.78
CA THR A 317 -11.01 8.07 -13.32
C THR A 317 -10.61 6.68 -12.81
N ARG A 318 -11.59 5.79 -12.74
CA ARG A 318 -11.36 4.41 -12.29
C ARG A 318 -10.39 3.66 -13.19
N GLN A 319 -10.48 3.86 -14.52
CA GLN A 319 -9.58 3.23 -15.49
C GLN A 319 -8.14 3.76 -15.34
N ASP A 320 -7.93 5.06 -15.10
CA ASP A 320 -6.59 5.63 -14.95
C ASP A 320 -5.93 5.17 -13.63
N ALA A 321 -6.69 5.15 -12.53
CA ALA A 321 -6.22 4.61 -11.26
C ALA A 321 -5.80 3.13 -11.38
N ALA A 322 -6.60 2.32 -12.07
CA ALA A 322 -6.27 0.91 -12.30
C ALA A 322 -5.10 0.73 -13.27
N ALA A 323 -5.02 1.54 -14.35
CA ALA A 323 -4.00 1.41 -15.38
C ALA A 323 -2.62 1.86 -14.88
N CYS A 324 -2.52 2.96 -14.14
CA CYS A 324 -1.24 3.40 -13.58
C CYS A 324 -0.70 2.38 -12.56
N CYS A 325 -1.58 1.83 -11.71
CA CYS A 325 -1.22 0.77 -10.77
C CYS A 325 -0.79 -0.52 -11.49
N LEU A 326 -1.52 -0.94 -12.52
CA LEU A 326 -1.17 -2.10 -13.35
C LEU A 326 0.23 -1.95 -13.94
N TYR A 327 0.50 -0.82 -14.60
CA TYR A 327 1.77 -0.57 -15.26
C TYR A 327 2.93 -0.53 -14.24
N ALA A 328 2.80 0.24 -13.17
CA ALA A 328 3.83 0.36 -12.14
C ALA A 328 4.13 -0.99 -11.46
N SER A 329 3.11 -1.78 -11.18
CA SER A 329 3.26 -3.10 -10.53
C SER A 329 4.00 -4.11 -11.42
N GLU A 330 3.60 -4.23 -12.68
CA GLU A 330 4.24 -5.17 -13.61
C GLU A 330 5.66 -4.72 -13.96
N GLN A 331 5.87 -3.41 -14.15
CA GLN A 331 7.22 -2.89 -14.38
C GLN A 331 8.12 -3.08 -13.15
N ALA A 332 7.63 -2.93 -11.93
CA ALA A 332 8.41 -3.22 -10.73
C ALA A 332 8.90 -4.68 -10.72
N MET A 333 8.05 -5.63 -11.06
CA MET A 333 8.43 -7.06 -11.16
C MET A 333 9.46 -7.31 -12.27
N VAL A 334 9.25 -6.73 -13.46
CA VAL A 334 10.18 -6.86 -14.59
C VAL A 334 11.54 -6.26 -14.23
N GLN A 335 11.58 -5.06 -13.63
CA GLN A 335 12.84 -4.39 -13.31
C GLN A 335 13.57 -5.05 -12.12
N ALA A 336 12.84 -5.56 -11.13
CA ALA A 336 13.44 -6.35 -10.05
C ALA A 336 14.07 -7.65 -10.56
N HIS A 337 13.42 -8.33 -11.51
CA HIS A 337 14.02 -9.47 -12.23
C HIS A 337 15.29 -9.07 -12.97
N GLN A 338 15.28 -7.94 -13.69
CA GLN A 338 16.46 -7.45 -14.41
C GLN A 338 17.59 -7.05 -13.44
N ALA A 339 17.28 -6.54 -12.26
CA ALA A 339 18.26 -6.21 -11.22
C ALA A 339 19.00 -7.46 -10.71
N VAL A 340 18.27 -8.53 -10.38
CA VAL A 340 18.88 -9.81 -10.02
C VAL A 340 19.78 -10.32 -11.16
N GLN A 341 19.28 -10.30 -12.39
CA GLN A 341 20.02 -10.77 -13.57
C GLN A 341 21.28 -9.94 -13.81
N ALA A 342 21.24 -8.62 -13.63
CA ALA A 342 22.38 -7.73 -13.83
C ALA A 342 23.50 -7.98 -12.82
N MET A 343 23.17 -8.35 -11.60
CA MET A 343 24.14 -8.69 -10.55
C MET A 343 24.63 -10.16 -10.62
N GLY A 344 23.98 -10.99 -11.44
CA GLY A 344 24.38 -12.39 -11.63
C GLY A 344 24.32 -13.19 -10.32
N GLY A 345 25.34 -14.02 -10.06
CA GLY A 345 25.39 -14.86 -8.86
C GLY A 345 25.30 -14.08 -7.54
N ALA A 346 25.85 -12.86 -7.49
CA ALA A 346 25.73 -12.00 -6.31
C ALA A 346 24.28 -11.56 -6.05
N GLY A 347 23.51 -11.30 -7.12
CA GLY A 347 22.10 -10.95 -6.99
C GLY A 347 21.17 -12.11 -6.64
N PHE A 348 21.66 -13.35 -6.75
CA PHE A 348 20.88 -14.56 -6.48
C PHE A 348 20.99 -15.05 -5.02
N LEU A 349 21.83 -14.42 -4.22
CA LEU A 349 21.95 -14.73 -2.79
C LEU A 349 20.74 -14.18 -2.02
N ALA A 350 20.27 -14.91 -1.03
CA ALA A 350 19.08 -14.56 -0.27
C ALA A 350 19.19 -13.22 0.51
N ASP A 351 20.42 -12.87 0.90
CA ASP A 351 20.76 -11.63 1.61
C ASP A 351 21.01 -10.43 0.67
N ALA A 352 21.05 -10.65 -0.66
CA ALA A 352 21.21 -9.57 -1.62
C ALA A 352 19.95 -8.65 -1.62
N PRO A 353 20.14 -7.31 -1.56
CA PRO A 353 19.00 -6.38 -1.61
C PRO A 353 18.08 -6.59 -2.82
N VAL A 354 18.65 -6.88 -4.00
CA VAL A 354 17.85 -7.13 -5.22
C VAL A 354 17.04 -8.41 -5.15
N ALA A 355 17.48 -9.44 -4.40
CA ALA A 355 16.70 -10.66 -4.18
C ALA A 355 15.47 -10.37 -3.30
N ARG A 356 15.60 -9.50 -2.30
CA ARG A 356 14.48 -9.01 -1.50
C ARG A 356 13.51 -8.20 -2.36
N LEU A 357 14.00 -7.22 -3.13
CA LEU A 357 13.19 -6.40 -4.03
C LEU A 357 12.40 -7.24 -5.04
N PHE A 358 13.00 -8.32 -5.56
CA PHE A 358 12.32 -9.26 -6.46
C PHE A 358 11.17 -9.99 -5.78
N ARG A 359 11.36 -10.45 -4.53
CA ARG A 359 10.30 -11.11 -3.74
C ARG A 359 9.19 -10.13 -3.35
N ASP A 360 9.56 -8.92 -2.98
CA ASP A 360 8.63 -7.85 -2.60
C ASP A 360 7.78 -7.38 -3.80
N ALA A 361 8.40 -7.22 -4.98
CA ALA A 361 7.71 -6.79 -6.19
C ALA A 361 6.55 -7.73 -6.58
N LYS A 362 6.62 -9.02 -6.26
CA LYS A 362 5.58 -9.97 -6.64
C LYS A 362 4.22 -9.66 -6.02
N LEU A 363 4.18 -9.10 -4.80
CA LEU A 363 2.91 -8.73 -4.19
C LEU A 363 2.18 -7.64 -4.98
N MET A 364 2.92 -6.74 -5.66
CA MET A 364 2.33 -5.63 -6.40
C MET A 364 1.40 -6.09 -7.54
N GLU A 365 1.62 -7.28 -8.10
CA GLU A 365 0.76 -7.87 -9.12
C GLU A 365 -0.49 -8.55 -8.55
N ILE A 366 -0.57 -8.73 -7.22
CA ILE A 366 -1.62 -9.49 -6.52
C ILE A 366 -2.51 -8.57 -5.66
N GLY A 367 -1.90 -7.68 -4.86
CA GLY A 367 -2.59 -6.82 -3.91
C GLY A 367 -3.41 -5.70 -4.56
N ALA A 368 -4.42 -5.18 -3.88
CA ALA A 368 -5.33 -4.13 -4.36
C ALA A 368 -6.04 -4.46 -5.70
N GLY A 369 -6.35 -5.74 -5.89
CA GLY A 369 -6.83 -6.34 -7.15
C GLY A 369 -5.66 -6.82 -8.00
N THR A 370 -5.76 -8.07 -8.48
CA THR A 370 -4.71 -8.67 -9.31
C THR A 370 -4.54 -7.92 -10.63
N SER A 371 -3.40 -8.13 -11.30
CA SER A 371 -3.14 -7.58 -12.65
C SER A 371 -4.28 -7.89 -13.63
N GLU A 372 -4.90 -9.08 -13.52
CA GLU A 372 -6.05 -9.51 -14.35
C GLU A 372 -7.30 -8.68 -14.02
N ILE A 373 -7.59 -8.47 -12.73
CA ILE A 373 -8.73 -7.64 -12.29
C ILE A 373 -8.57 -6.19 -12.75
N ARG A 374 -7.35 -5.63 -12.66
CA ARG A 374 -7.07 -4.27 -13.15
C ARG A 374 -7.27 -4.17 -14.65
N ARG A 375 -6.80 -5.16 -15.46
CA ARG A 375 -7.04 -5.23 -16.92
C ARG A 375 -8.51 -5.32 -17.26
N MET A 376 -9.24 -6.22 -16.58
CA MET A 376 -10.69 -6.37 -16.77
C MET A 376 -11.40 -5.03 -16.48
N LEU A 377 -11.02 -4.35 -15.40
CA LEU A 377 -11.62 -3.07 -15.01
C LEU A 377 -11.36 -2.00 -16.06
N VAL A 378 -10.12 -1.82 -16.49
CA VAL A 378 -9.76 -0.84 -17.53
C VAL A 378 -10.52 -1.10 -18.81
N GLY A 379 -10.52 -2.35 -19.30
CA GLY A 379 -11.22 -2.73 -20.52
C GLY A 379 -12.72 -2.49 -20.45
N ARG A 380 -13.34 -2.84 -19.31
CA ARG A 380 -14.78 -2.63 -19.09
C ARG A 380 -15.17 -1.14 -19.08
N GLU A 381 -14.44 -0.32 -18.33
CA GLU A 381 -14.73 1.12 -18.25
C GLU A 381 -14.60 1.79 -19.63
N LEU A 382 -13.54 1.46 -20.38
CA LEU A 382 -13.35 2.00 -21.74
C LEU A 382 -14.45 1.54 -22.72
N MET A 383 -14.88 0.28 -22.65
CA MET A 383 -15.96 -0.21 -23.52
C MET A 383 -17.31 0.38 -23.13
N SER A 384 -17.55 0.63 -21.84
CA SER A 384 -18.80 1.26 -21.39
C SER A 384 -18.93 2.73 -21.81
N ALA A 385 -17.82 3.40 -22.12
CA ALA A 385 -17.83 4.79 -22.59
C ALA A 385 -18.23 4.93 -24.07
N VAL A 386 -18.25 3.83 -24.84
CA VAL A 386 -18.58 3.81 -26.28
C VAL A 386 -19.86 3.00 -26.59
N SER A 387 -20.50 2.41 -25.57
CA SER A 387 -21.78 1.71 -25.64
C SER A 387 -22.92 2.61 -25.18
#